data_c34e54d8adbecb6b43c93fe22f11d3a6
#
_entry.id   c34e54d8adbecb6b43c93fe22f11d3a6
#
_cell.length_a   1.000
_cell.length_b   1.000
_cell.length_c   1.000
_cell.angle_alpha   90.00
_cell.angle_beta   90.00
_cell.angle_gamma   90.00
#
_symmetry.space_group_name_H-M   'P 1'
#
loop_
_entity.id
_entity.type
_entity.pdbx_description
1 polymer ?
#
loop_
_entity_poly.entity_id
_entity_poly.type
_entity_poly.pdbx_seq_one_letter_code
_entity_poly.pdbx_strand_id
1 'polypeptide(L)'
;MGSEMCIRDREWALFFVDHPVVLMPTWTEPPFEHGFDLGGDAIVSLTELLRCITPPNLLGIPSVAVPVGVSDGLPQGVQCIADRWRDDLALAAAADVEMALGAITPIDPVTT
;
A
#
# COMPACT_ATOMS: atom_id res chain seq x y z
N MET A 1 7.94 0.21 24.38
CA MET A 1 7.86 0.40 22.93
C MET A 1 9.16 0.05 22.20
N GLY A 2 10.33 0.40 22.73
CA GLY A 2 11.61 0.19 22.04
C GLY A 2 11.97 -1.27 21.73
N SER A 3 11.83 -2.19 22.70
CA SER A 3 12.22 -3.60 22.52
C SER A 3 11.28 -4.37 21.58
N GLU A 4 9.97 -4.11 21.64
CA GLU A 4 8.99 -4.75 20.77
C GLU A 4 9.12 -4.26 19.32
N MET A 5 9.38 -2.98 19.12
CA MET A 5 9.67 -2.41 17.79
C MET A 5 10.93 -3.04 17.20
N CYS A 6 12.01 -3.20 17.98
CA CYS A 6 13.24 -3.85 17.51
C CYS A 6 13.04 -5.31 17.13
N ILE A 7 12.20 -6.05 17.85
CA ILE A 7 11.87 -7.45 17.53
C ILE A 7 11.11 -7.51 16.18
N ARG A 8 10.11 -6.69 16.00
CA ARG A 8 9.34 -6.62 14.74
C ARG A 8 10.20 -6.17 13.56
N ASP A 9 11.03 -5.15 13.77
CA ASP A 9 11.98 -4.69 12.75
C ASP A 9 12.90 -5.84 12.31
N ARG A 10 13.40 -6.62 13.26
CA ARG A 10 14.26 -7.77 12.98
C ARG A 10 13.54 -8.87 12.21
N GLU A 11 12.31 -9.19 12.60
CA GLU A 11 11.51 -10.21 11.91
C GLU A 11 11.25 -9.83 10.46
N TRP A 12 10.90 -8.58 10.22
CA TRP A 12 10.70 -8.06 8.86
C TRP A 12 12.00 -8.03 8.06
N ALA A 13 13.10 -7.61 8.66
CA ALA A 13 14.42 -7.63 8.02
C ALA A 13 14.83 -9.04 7.60
N LEU A 14 14.61 -10.04 8.45
CA LEU A 14 14.87 -11.44 8.14
C LEU A 14 13.97 -11.95 7.01
N PHE A 15 12.71 -11.57 7.02
CA PHE A 15 11.76 -11.91 5.96
C PHE A 15 12.20 -11.36 4.60
N PHE A 16 12.68 -10.12 4.55
CA PHE A 16 13.14 -9.48 3.33
C PHE A 16 14.43 -10.09 2.74
N VAL A 17 15.18 -10.87 3.50
CA VAL A 17 16.34 -11.61 2.98
C VAL A 17 15.91 -12.60 1.90
N ASP A 18 14.82 -13.33 2.14
CA ASP A 18 14.30 -14.33 1.20
C ASP A 18 13.20 -13.77 0.28
N HIS A 19 12.55 -12.71 0.69
CA HIS A 19 11.46 -12.05 -0.03
C HIS A 19 11.73 -10.56 -0.18
N PRO A 20 12.60 -10.16 -1.13
CA PRO A 20 13.09 -8.77 -1.22
C PRO A 20 12.01 -7.72 -1.46
N VAL A 21 10.90 -8.10 -2.07
CA VAL A 21 9.75 -7.23 -2.30
C VAL A 21 8.47 -7.93 -1.86
N VAL A 22 7.61 -7.18 -1.19
CA VAL A 22 6.25 -7.63 -0.83
C VAL A 22 5.25 -6.81 -1.61
N LEU A 23 4.35 -7.50 -2.30
CA LEU A 23 3.25 -6.87 -3.02
C LEU A 23 1.97 -7.01 -2.19
N MET A 24 1.33 -5.90 -1.89
CA MET A 24 0.08 -5.84 -1.12
C MET A 24 -0.89 -4.85 -1.76
N PRO A 25 -2.21 -5.00 -1.53
CA PRO A 25 -3.12 -3.92 -1.87
C PRO A 25 -2.79 -2.67 -1.05
N THR A 26 -3.03 -1.49 -1.61
CA THR A 26 -2.92 -0.22 -0.88
C THR A 26 -4.06 -0.09 0.14
N TRP A 27 -5.19 -0.69 -0.18
CA TRP A 27 -6.43 -0.61 0.59
C TRP A 27 -7.15 -1.95 0.49
N THR A 28 -7.77 -2.42 1.54
CA THR A 28 -8.34 -3.79 1.58
C THR A 28 -9.73 -3.90 0.98
N GLU A 29 -10.38 -2.77 0.74
CA GLU A 29 -11.72 -2.66 0.16
C GLU A 29 -11.72 -1.61 -0.95
N PRO A 30 -12.73 -1.58 -1.81
CA PRO A 30 -12.92 -0.48 -2.75
C PRO A 30 -13.04 0.87 -2.04
N PRO A 31 -12.80 1.99 -2.74
CA PRO A 31 -13.01 3.32 -2.17
C PRO A 31 -14.43 3.45 -1.61
N PHE A 32 -14.54 4.00 -0.41
CA PHE A 32 -15.83 4.18 0.28
C PHE A 32 -16.49 5.52 -0.08
N GLU A 33 -17.79 5.61 0.20
CA GLU A 33 -18.58 6.82 -0.04
C GLU A 33 -18.19 7.97 0.92
N HIS A 34 -18.43 9.19 0.49
CA HIS A 34 -18.22 10.37 1.32
C HIS A 34 -18.99 10.27 2.64
N GLY A 35 -18.31 10.59 3.73
CA GLY A 35 -18.89 10.57 5.07
C GLY A 35 -18.84 9.22 5.79
N PHE A 36 -18.35 8.17 5.15
CA PHE A 36 -18.16 6.85 5.78
C PHE A 36 -17.30 6.94 7.05
N ASP A 37 -16.26 7.76 7.02
CA ASP A 37 -15.30 7.96 8.11
C ASP A 37 -15.83 8.82 9.25
N LEU A 38 -17.02 9.39 9.14
CA LEU A 38 -17.64 10.24 10.15
C LEU A 38 -18.58 9.48 11.10
N GLY A 39 -18.83 8.20 10.84
CA GLY A 39 -19.71 7.37 11.68
C GLY A 39 -19.06 6.91 12.99
N GLY A 40 -19.87 6.57 13.97
CA GLY A 40 -19.40 6.10 15.30
C GLY A 40 -18.55 4.82 15.26
N ASP A 41 -18.80 3.94 14.29
CA ASP A 41 -18.06 2.70 14.08
C ASP A 41 -16.92 2.82 13.05
N ALA A 42 -16.68 4.03 12.55
CA ALA A 42 -15.71 4.30 11.50
C ALA A 42 -14.28 3.89 11.89
N ILE A 43 -13.89 4.08 13.15
CA ILE A 43 -12.53 3.75 13.63
C ILE A 43 -12.24 2.25 13.46
N VAL A 44 -13.18 1.39 13.78
CA VAL A 44 -13.00 -0.07 13.66
C VAL A 44 -12.88 -0.45 12.17
N SER A 45 -13.77 0.07 11.35
CA SER A 45 -13.76 -0.18 9.90
C SER A 45 -12.49 0.35 9.23
N LEU A 46 -12.06 1.56 9.58
CA LEU A 46 -10.82 2.15 9.07
C LEU A 46 -9.57 1.35 9.48
N THR A 47 -9.54 0.80 10.68
CA THR A 47 -8.43 -0.04 11.13
C THR A 47 -8.28 -1.28 10.25
N GLU A 48 -9.37 -1.92 9.87
CA GLU A 48 -9.37 -3.05 8.95
C GLU A 48 -8.94 -2.64 7.54
N LEU A 49 -9.40 -1.50 7.05
CA LEU A 49 -9.03 -0.98 5.74
C LEU A 49 -7.54 -0.64 5.64
N LEU A 50 -6.95 -0.15 6.72
CA LEU A 50 -5.55 0.31 6.80
C LEU A 50 -4.54 -0.80 7.09
N ARG A 51 -4.96 -2.02 7.32
CA ARG A 51 -4.07 -3.10 7.79
C ARG A 51 -2.88 -3.39 6.90
N CYS A 52 -2.95 -3.11 5.60
CA CYS A 52 -1.84 -3.28 4.67
C CYS A 52 -0.90 -2.07 4.64
N ILE A 53 -1.37 -0.90 5.02
CA ILE A 53 -0.59 0.35 5.04
C ILE A 53 0.10 0.57 6.39
N THR A 54 -0.52 0.16 7.47
CA THR A 54 -0.03 0.40 8.82
C THR A 54 1.36 -0.20 9.08
N PRO A 55 1.65 -1.47 8.73
CA PRO A 55 2.97 -2.06 9.00
C PRO A 55 4.15 -1.31 8.35
N PRO A 56 4.16 -1.01 7.05
CA PRO A 56 5.28 -0.28 6.46
C PRO A 56 5.44 1.12 7.04
N ASN A 57 4.35 1.81 7.39
CA ASN A 57 4.43 3.12 8.04
C ASN A 57 5.04 3.02 9.44
N LEU A 58 4.61 2.04 10.23
CA LEU A 58 5.13 1.84 11.59
C LEU A 58 6.62 1.46 11.59
N LEU A 59 7.03 0.65 10.63
CA LEU A 59 8.42 0.18 10.50
C LEU A 59 9.32 1.22 9.82
N GLY A 60 8.76 2.22 9.14
CA GLY A 60 9.53 3.22 8.39
C GLY A 60 10.26 2.63 7.20
N ILE A 61 9.66 1.66 6.52
CA ILE A 61 10.22 1.03 5.32
C ILE A 61 9.59 1.58 4.05
N PRO A 62 10.31 1.56 2.91
CA PRO A 62 9.81 2.13 1.67
C PRO A 62 8.63 1.34 1.08
N SER A 63 7.65 2.07 0.59
CA SER A 63 6.49 1.52 -0.10
C SER A 63 6.13 2.43 -1.28
N VAL A 64 5.91 1.84 -2.43
CA VAL A 64 5.52 2.55 -3.66
C VAL A 64 4.14 2.08 -4.08
N ALA A 65 3.19 3.00 -4.17
CA ALA A 65 1.84 2.73 -4.66
C ALA A 65 1.80 2.83 -6.19
N VAL A 66 1.18 1.84 -6.83
CA VAL A 66 1.04 1.76 -8.28
C VAL A 66 -0.42 1.54 -8.65
N PRO A 67 -0.99 2.34 -9.55
CA PRO A 67 -2.31 2.05 -10.12
C PRO A 67 -2.28 0.76 -10.93
N VAL A 68 -3.27 -0.10 -10.75
CA VAL A 68 -3.33 -1.40 -11.45
C VAL A 68 -4.57 -1.57 -12.33
N GLY A 69 -5.52 -0.68 -12.24
CA GLY A 69 -6.71 -0.73 -13.08
C GLY A 69 -7.95 -0.15 -12.41
N VAL A 70 -9.07 -0.49 -12.97
CA VAL A 70 -10.40 -0.08 -12.50
C VAL A 70 -11.25 -1.30 -12.31
N SER A 71 -11.92 -1.40 -11.18
CA SER A 71 -12.89 -2.44 -10.88
C SER A 71 -14.20 -1.80 -10.43
N ASP A 72 -15.30 -2.18 -11.05
CA ASP A 72 -16.64 -1.60 -10.81
C ASP A 72 -16.67 -0.06 -10.91
N GLY A 73 -15.92 0.50 -11.86
CA GLY A 73 -15.83 1.95 -12.08
C GLY A 73 -14.93 2.69 -11.08
N LEU A 74 -14.30 1.99 -10.15
CA LEU A 74 -13.43 2.56 -9.10
C LEU A 74 -11.96 2.20 -9.33
N PRO A 75 -11.04 3.15 -9.14
CA PRO A 75 -9.61 2.90 -9.32
C PRO A 75 -9.09 1.94 -8.25
N GLN A 76 -8.15 1.09 -8.65
CA GLN A 76 -7.48 0.12 -7.78
C GLN A 76 -5.98 0.32 -7.84
N GLY A 77 -5.31 0.06 -6.72
CA GLY A 77 -3.87 0.16 -6.62
C GLY A 77 -3.27 -0.94 -5.75
N VAL A 78 -2.01 -1.18 -5.99
CA VAL A 78 -1.18 -2.05 -5.14
C VAL A 78 0.02 -1.28 -4.63
N GLN A 79 0.67 -1.79 -3.60
CA GLN A 79 1.91 -1.24 -3.10
C GLN A 79 3.02 -2.28 -3.16
N CYS A 80 4.20 -1.83 -3.57
CA CYS A 80 5.44 -2.60 -3.55
C CYS A 80 6.27 -2.13 -2.35
N ILE A 81 6.52 -3.04 -1.42
CA ILE A 81 7.20 -2.76 -0.16
C ILE A 81 8.57 -3.44 -0.19
N ALA A 82 9.61 -2.74 0.21
CA ALA A 82 10.96 -3.28 0.32
C ALA A 82 11.56 -2.98 1.70
N ASP A 83 12.71 -3.58 1.99
CA ASP A 83 13.42 -3.35 3.24
C ASP A 83 13.92 -1.91 3.37
N ARG A 84 14.29 -1.55 4.57
CA ARG A 84 14.86 -0.23 4.91
C ARG A 84 16.01 0.12 3.98
N TRP A 85 16.01 1.35 3.48
CA TRP A 85 17.01 1.88 2.53
C TRP A 85 17.00 1.24 1.14
N ARG A 86 15.99 0.42 0.84
CA ARG A 86 15.83 -0.21 -0.47
C ARG A 86 14.70 0.43 -1.29
N ASP A 87 14.65 1.74 -1.27
CA ASP A 87 13.74 2.53 -2.12
C ASP A 87 13.94 2.22 -3.60
N ASP A 88 15.18 1.99 -4.01
CA ASP A 88 15.55 1.55 -5.36
C ASP A 88 14.80 0.29 -5.79
N LEU A 89 14.73 -0.69 -4.90
CA LEU A 89 14.08 -1.97 -5.16
C LEU A 89 12.55 -1.83 -5.20
N ALA A 90 11.97 -1.07 -4.28
CA ALA A 90 10.54 -0.78 -4.28
C ALA A 90 10.10 -0.04 -5.55
N LEU A 91 10.89 0.94 -6.00
CA LEU A 91 10.65 1.67 -7.25
C LEU A 91 10.80 0.79 -8.48
N ALA A 92 11.82 -0.07 -8.52
CA ALA A 92 12.03 -0.99 -9.64
C ALA A 92 10.86 -1.99 -9.76
N ALA A 93 10.40 -2.55 -8.65
CA ALA A 93 9.24 -3.45 -8.63
C ALA A 93 7.96 -2.73 -9.10
N ALA A 94 7.74 -1.51 -8.64
CA ALA A 94 6.61 -0.69 -9.06
C ALA A 94 6.66 -0.38 -10.58
N ALA A 95 7.83 -0.08 -11.10
CA ALA A 95 8.03 0.14 -12.54
C ALA A 95 7.73 -1.11 -13.37
N ASP A 96 8.10 -2.30 -12.88
CA ASP A 96 7.77 -3.58 -13.54
C ASP A 96 6.26 -3.81 -13.57
N VAL A 97 5.54 -3.51 -12.49
CA VAL A 97 4.07 -3.60 -12.44
C VAL A 97 3.44 -2.64 -13.44
N GLU A 98 3.88 -1.38 -13.45
CA GLU A 98 3.38 -0.37 -14.39
C GLU A 98 3.65 -0.78 -15.85
N MET A 99 4.83 -1.29 -16.14
CA MET A 99 5.21 -1.73 -17.48
C MET A 99 4.37 -2.91 -17.95
N ALA A 100 4.04 -3.84 -17.06
CA ALA A 100 3.24 -5.01 -17.37
C ALA A 100 1.75 -4.67 -17.62
N LEU A 101 1.21 -3.69 -16.91
CA LEU A 101 -0.21 -3.31 -16.99
C LEU A 101 -0.48 -2.09 -17.88
N GLY A 102 0.58 -1.36 -18.26
CA GLY A 102 0.49 -0.08 -18.94
C GLY A 102 0.24 1.09 -17.99
N ALA A 103 0.71 2.26 -18.37
CA ALA A 103 0.50 3.48 -17.61
C ALA A 103 -1.00 3.84 -17.61
N ILE A 104 -1.57 4.02 -16.45
CA ILE A 104 -2.98 4.40 -16.29
C ILE A 104 -3.03 5.92 -16.20
N THR A 105 -3.70 6.53 -17.16
CA THR A 105 -3.91 7.99 -17.15
C THR A 105 -4.93 8.39 -16.08
N PRO A 106 -4.73 9.53 -15.41
CA PRO A 106 -5.74 10.07 -14.50
C PRO A 106 -7.07 10.24 -15.19
N ILE A 107 -8.15 10.02 -14.44
CA ILE A 107 -9.49 10.34 -14.94
C ILE A 107 -9.60 11.87 -14.95
N ASP A 108 -9.72 12.45 -16.14
CA ASP A 108 -9.97 13.87 -16.25
C ASP A 108 -11.32 14.21 -15.61
N PRO A 109 -11.40 15.27 -14.79
CA PRO A 109 -12.68 15.67 -14.22
C PRO A 109 -13.64 16.01 -15.34
N VAL A 110 -14.80 15.38 -15.31
CA VAL A 110 -15.86 15.70 -16.27
C VAL A 110 -16.34 17.12 -15.96
N THR A 111 -16.00 18.05 -16.82
CA THR A 111 -16.55 19.39 -16.75
C THR A 111 -18.01 19.34 -17.18
N THR A 112 -18.90 19.47 -16.21
CA THR A 112 -20.33 19.64 -16.46
C THR A 112 -20.66 21.07 -16.89
#